data_a8e9c9f30f8c3e7b1f418f54686ab9dd
#
_entry.id   a8e9c9f30f8c3e7b1f418f54686ab9dd
#
_cell.length_a   1.000
_cell.length_b   1.000
_cell.length_c   1.000
_cell.angle_alpha   90.00
_cell.angle_beta   90.00
_cell.angle_gamma   90.00
#
_symmetry.space_group_name_H-M   'P 1'
#
loop_
_entity.id
_entity.type
_entity.pdbx_description
1 polymer ?
#
loop_
_entity_poly.entity_id
_entity_poly.type
_entity_poly.pdbx_seq_one_letter_code
_entity_poly.pdbx_strand_id
1 'polypeptide(L)'
;MKKLVFDYEMKLSFSAPVTDHRFQLRCIPATGPRQQVIDVEVKIQPETELETTIDSFGSVVMTGFIPEPHDIFSYSVTGIAFVDNAHIHKEAYKPLYRFNSALTIPGPNVEAMIDVCRERLAALPSDAIPVQQAAEVMDEVYKAFVYTPGSTTIRTTAEQALAQRKGVCQDYAHVMLSVCRHVGLTARYIAGLLGGEGATHAWVEVYQDGRWVGLDPTHNRLVDDSYITIAHGRDYRDCMLDIGIFSGYNVQQTQWVNASVHEQVA
;
A
#
# COMPACT_ATOMS: atom_id res chain seq x y z
N MET A 1 -14.36 14.33 8.46
CA MET A 1 -13.81 14.59 7.10
C MET A 1 -12.72 15.65 7.20
N LYS A 2 -11.52 15.34 6.70
CA LYS A 2 -10.38 16.26 6.63
C LYS A 2 -10.11 16.66 5.18
N LYS A 3 -9.65 17.91 4.98
CA LYS A 3 -9.10 18.38 3.72
C LYS A 3 -7.58 18.25 3.79
N LEU A 4 -7.01 17.40 2.95
CA LEU A 4 -5.57 17.14 2.90
C LEU A 4 -5.02 17.63 1.56
N VAL A 5 -3.92 18.37 1.62
CA VAL A 5 -3.10 18.70 0.45
C VAL A 5 -1.96 17.71 0.41
N PHE A 6 -1.74 17.07 -0.74
CA PHE A 6 -0.68 16.08 -0.90
C PHE A 6 0.26 16.46 -2.05
N ASP A 7 1.52 16.12 -1.86
CA ASP A 7 2.58 16.17 -2.85
C ASP A 7 3.33 14.83 -2.78
N TYR A 8 3.50 14.18 -3.93
CA TYR A 8 4.20 12.90 -4.03
C TYR A 8 5.16 12.95 -5.21
N GLU A 9 6.44 12.73 -4.95
CA GLU A 9 7.50 12.73 -5.95
C GLU A 9 8.25 11.40 -5.96
N MET A 10 8.57 10.93 -7.17
CA MET A 10 9.44 9.80 -7.40
C MET A 10 10.48 10.12 -8.47
N LYS A 11 11.71 9.70 -8.24
CA LYS A 11 12.81 9.84 -9.19
C LYS A 11 13.60 8.54 -9.28
N LEU A 12 13.74 8.04 -10.49
CA LEU A 12 14.69 6.98 -10.85
C LEU A 12 15.92 7.63 -11.52
N SER A 13 17.10 7.22 -11.07
CA SER A 13 18.37 7.58 -11.71
C SER A 13 19.05 6.30 -12.21
N PHE A 14 19.43 6.28 -13.47
CA PHE A 14 20.08 5.16 -14.13
C PHE A 14 21.59 5.40 -14.23
N SER A 15 22.40 4.37 -14.02
CA SER A 15 23.88 4.48 -14.10
C SER A 15 24.42 4.71 -15.52
N ALA A 16 23.59 4.51 -16.54
CA ALA A 16 23.84 4.83 -17.94
C ALA A 16 22.50 5.10 -18.63
N PRO A 17 22.48 5.83 -19.76
CA PRO A 17 21.25 6.10 -20.48
C PRO A 17 20.49 4.82 -20.87
N VAL A 18 19.18 4.84 -20.68
CA VAL A 18 18.24 3.78 -21.08
C VAL A 18 17.37 4.28 -22.23
N THR A 19 16.87 3.37 -23.04
CA THR A 19 15.93 3.65 -24.15
C THR A 19 14.72 2.74 -24.08
N ASP A 20 13.71 3.01 -24.90
CA ASP A 20 12.50 2.19 -25.00
C ASP A 20 11.82 1.94 -23.66
N HIS A 21 11.85 2.93 -22.78
CA HIS A 21 11.32 2.83 -21.46
C HIS A 21 9.78 2.85 -21.48
N ARG A 22 9.17 1.72 -21.19
CA ARG A 22 7.72 1.58 -20.98
C ARG A 22 7.44 1.51 -19.52
N PHE A 23 6.48 2.29 -19.04
CA PHE A 23 6.14 2.34 -17.63
C PHE A 23 4.64 2.33 -17.38
N GLN A 24 4.29 1.91 -16.19
CA GLN A 24 2.94 1.96 -15.64
C GLN A 24 3.02 2.57 -14.25
N LEU A 25 2.18 3.56 -13.98
CA LEU A 25 2.12 4.27 -12.72
C LEU A 25 0.74 4.12 -12.08
N ARG A 26 0.72 3.89 -10.76
CA ARG A 26 -0.44 4.05 -9.87
C ARG A 26 -0.09 5.14 -8.88
N CYS A 27 -0.08 6.37 -9.32
CA CYS A 27 0.36 7.51 -8.51
C CYS A 27 -0.78 8.48 -8.16
N ILE A 28 -1.93 8.32 -8.79
CA ILE A 28 -3.11 9.18 -8.56
C ILE A 28 -4.03 8.47 -7.57
N PRO A 29 -4.32 9.09 -6.41
CA PRO A 29 -5.36 8.57 -5.52
C PRO A 29 -6.73 8.62 -6.21
N ALA A 30 -7.45 7.47 -6.23
CA ALA A 30 -8.76 7.40 -6.85
C ALA A 30 -9.83 8.01 -5.94
N THR A 31 -10.84 8.66 -6.54
CA THR A 31 -12.06 9.02 -5.82
C THR A 31 -12.89 7.77 -5.52
N GLY A 32 -13.36 7.66 -4.28
CA GLY A 32 -14.13 6.53 -3.80
C GLY A 32 -15.05 6.93 -2.65
N PRO A 33 -15.71 5.96 -2.01
CA PRO A 33 -16.69 6.25 -0.95
C PRO A 33 -16.14 7.03 0.24
N ARG A 34 -14.84 6.84 0.55
CA ARG A 34 -14.20 7.42 1.74
C ARG A 34 -13.25 8.57 1.44
N GLN A 35 -12.99 8.83 0.17
CA GLN A 35 -12.16 9.96 -0.24
C GLN A 35 -12.63 10.53 -1.57
N GLN A 36 -12.61 11.86 -1.67
CA GLN A 36 -12.79 12.58 -2.90
C GLN A 36 -11.51 13.31 -3.24
N VAL A 37 -11.00 13.12 -4.45
CA VAL A 37 -9.74 13.73 -4.90
C VAL A 37 -10.05 14.74 -5.99
N ILE A 38 -9.48 15.93 -5.88
CA ILE A 38 -9.67 17.05 -6.80
C ILE A 38 -8.34 17.75 -7.07
N ASP A 39 -8.31 18.60 -8.10
CA ASP A 39 -7.18 19.46 -8.46
C ASP A 39 -5.87 18.66 -8.60
N VAL A 40 -5.94 17.47 -9.22
CA VAL A 40 -4.77 16.62 -9.41
C VAL A 40 -3.96 17.12 -10.59
N GLU A 41 -2.69 17.41 -10.34
CA GLU A 41 -1.69 17.69 -11.37
C GLU A 41 -0.62 16.60 -11.37
N VAL A 42 -0.31 16.06 -12.56
CA VAL A 42 0.75 15.07 -12.76
C VAL A 42 1.78 15.63 -13.71
N LYS A 43 3.05 15.63 -13.29
CA LYS A 43 4.19 16.00 -14.15
C LYS A 43 5.11 14.80 -14.30
N ILE A 44 5.57 14.56 -15.52
CA ILE A 44 6.49 13.45 -15.84
C ILE A 44 7.68 14.00 -16.61
N GLN A 45 8.86 13.44 -16.33
CA GLN A 45 10.09 13.81 -17.02
C GLN A 45 10.93 12.55 -17.32
N PRO A 46 11.34 12.33 -18.59
CA PRO A 46 11.02 13.14 -19.80
C PRO A 46 9.53 13.22 -20.10
N GLU A 47 9.08 14.34 -20.69
CA GLU A 47 7.70 14.51 -21.12
C GLU A 47 7.30 13.42 -22.12
N THR A 48 6.12 12.84 -21.94
CA THR A 48 5.56 11.84 -22.82
C THR A 48 4.04 11.83 -22.73
N GLU A 49 3.38 11.33 -23.78
CA GLU A 49 1.94 11.11 -23.75
C GLU A 49 1.58 9.98 -22.78
N LEU A 50 0.49 10.17 -22.06
CA LEU A 50 0.00 9.22 -21.06
C LEU A 50 -1.39 8.73 -21.42
N GLU A 51 -1.56 7.43 -21.37
CA GLU A 51 -2.87 6.81 -21.39
C GLU A 51 -3.32 6.51 -19.97
N THR A 52 -4.57 6.86 -19.62
CA THR A 52 -5.14 6.63 -18.28
C THR A 52 -6.26 5.61 -18.37
N THR A 53 -6.20 4.59 -17.50
CA THR A 53 -7.20 3.52 -17.40
C THR A 53 -7.53 3.25 -15.92
N ILE A 54 -8.51 2.38 -15.69
CA ILE A 54 -8.85 1.87 -14.36
C ILE A 54 -8.58 0.36 -14.35
N ASP A 55 -7.82 -0.12 -13.40
CA ASP A 55 -7.53 -1.55 -13.28
C ASP A 55 -8.70 -2.33 -12.64
N SER A 56 -8.55 -3.67 -12.55
CA SER A 56 -9.56 -4.56 -11.99
C SER A 56 -9.83 -4.35 -10.49
N PHE A 57 -8.95 -3.64 -9.81
CA PHE A 57 -9.11 -3.25 -8.41
C PHE A 57 -9.77 -1.87 -8.25
N GLY A 58 -9.89 -1.08 -9.32
CA GLY A 58 -10.44 0.26 -9.31
C GLY A 58 -9.38 1.36 -9.14
N SER A 59 -8.08 1.01 -9.19
CA SER A 59 -7.00 1.98 -9.12
C SER A 59 -6.80 2.70 -10.45
N VAL A 60 -6.47 3.98 -10.40
CA VAL A 60 -6.09 4.76 -11.59
C VAL A 60 -4.71 4.30 -12.04
N VAL A 61 -4.60 3.93 -13.31
CA VAL A 61 -3.38 3.44 -13.94
C VAL A 61 -3.04 4.33 -15.12
N MET A 62 -1.83 4.87 -15.12
CA MET A 62 -1.26 5.63 -16.22
C MET A 62 -0.16 4.83 -16.88
N THR A 63 -0.13 4.78 -18.20
CA THR A 63 0.93 4.13 -18.98
C THR A 63 1.57 5.11 -19.93
N GLY A 64 2.88 4.96 -20.15
CA GLY A 64 3.64 5.81 -21.05
C GLY A 64 4.82 5.08 -21.68
N PHE A 65 5.40 5.71 -22.70
CA PHE A 65 6.54 5.19 -23.45
C PHE A 65 7.51 6.32 -23.80
N ILE A 66 8.78 6.15 -23.46
CA ILE A 66 9.87 7.08 -23.78
C ILE A 66 10.89 6.32 -24.65
N PRO A 67 10.91 6.54 -25.97
CA PRO A 67 11.88 5.88 -26.85
C PRO A 67 13.27 6.46 -26.75
N GLU A 68 13.43 7.77 -26.44
CA GLU A 68 14.71 8.50 -26.46
C GLU A 68 15.61 8.09 -25.28
N PRO A 69 16.95 8.19 -25.46
CA PRO A 69 17.88 7.96 -24.37
C PRO A 69 17.70 8.94 -23.23
N HIS A 70 17.61 8.42 -21.99
CA HIS A 70 17.57 9.23 -20.76
C HIS A 70 18.22 8.49 -19.60
N ASP A 71 18.76 9.23 -18.65
CA ASP A 71 19.38 8.72 -17.42
C ASP A 71 18.59 9.04 -16.14
N ILE A 72 17.52 9.81 -16.29
CA ILE A 72 16.58 10.15 -15.23
C ILE A 72 15.16 9.93 -15.72
N PHE A 73 14.33 9.30 -14.88
CA PHE A 73 12.89 9.29 -15.01
C PHE A 73 12.29 9.77 -13.70
N SER A 74 11.37 10.72 -13.76
CA SER A 74 10.70 11.21 -12.56
C SER A 74 9.25 11.57 -12.83
N TYR A 75 8.45 11.52 -11.78
CA TYR A 75 7.12 12.10 -11.79
C TYR A 75 6.79 12.74 -10.45
N SER A 76 5.93 13.75 -10.49
CA SER A 76 5.31 14.34 -9.30
C SER A 76 3.81 14.39 -9.46
N VAL A 77 3.11 14.23 -8.35
CA VAL A 77 1.65 14.28 -8.28
C VAL A 77 1.25 15.16 -7.11
N THR A 78 0.53 16.23 -7.39
CA THR A 78 -0.04 17.11 -6.36
C THR A 78 -1.55 17.09 -6.44
N GLY A 79 -2.21 17.39 -5.33
CA GLY A 79 -3.67 17.47 -5.33
C GLY A 79 -4.26 17.68 -3.95
N ILE A 80 -5.59 17.65 -3.91
CA ILE A 80 -6.38 17.79 -2.69
C ILE A 80 -7.24 16.54 -2.51
N ALA A 81 -7.20 15.97 -1.32
CA ALA A 81 -8.06 14.86 -0.92
C ALA A 81 -8.96 15.28 0.25
N PHE A 82 -10.26 15.07 0.10
CA PHE A 82 -11.22 15.11 1.21
C PHE A 82 -11.40 13.69 1.71
N VAL A 83 -10.95 13.40 2.92
CA VAL A 83 -10.94 12.07 3.50
C VAL A 83 -11.94 11.97 4.63
N ASP A 84 -12.74 10.90 4.63
CA ASP A 84 -13.75 10.61 5.65
C ASP A 84 -13.79 9.12 5.97
N ASN A 85 -12.93 8.68 6.85
CA ASN A 85 -12.89 7.31 7.35
C ASN A 85 -13.83 7.07 8.54
N ALA A 86 -14.37 8.14 9.14
CA ALA A 86 -15.25 8.07 10.31
C ALA A 86 -16.68 7.63 9.94
N HIS A 87 -17.18 8.02 8.77
CA HIS A 87 -18.52 7.64 8.33
C HIS A 87 -18.54 6.24 7.71
N ILE A 88 -19.70 5.59 7.82
CA ILE A 88 -19.91 4.25 7.25
C ILE A 88 -20.24 4.38 5.77
N HIS A 89 -19.33 3.93 4.93
CA HIS A 89 -19.55 3.83 3.49
C HIS A 89 -19.63 2.35 3.09
N LYS A 90 -20.72 1.96 2.45
CA LYS A 90 -20.85 0.60 1.93
C LYS A 90 -19.99 0.42 0.69
N GLU A 91 -19.15 -0.60 0.71
CA GLU A 91 -18.30 -0.99 -0.40
C GLU A 91 -18.51 -2.46 -0.75
N ALA A 92 -18.30 -2.81 -2.03
CA ALA A 92 -18.44 -4.17 -2.49
C ALA A 92 -17.37 -5.09 -1.89
N TYR A 93 -17.78 -6.28 -1.54
CA TYR A 93 -16.90 -7.36 -1.13
C TYR A 93 -16.41 -8.15 -2.36
N LYS A 94 -15.09 -8.41 -2.42
CA LYS A 94 -14.50 -9.30 -3.42
C LYS A 94 -13.97 -10.58 -2.75
N PRO A 95 -14.44 -11.78 -3.12
CA PRO A 95 -14.01 -13.04 -2.48
C PRO A 95 -12.50 -13.29 -2.51
N LEU A 96 -11.81 -12.75 -3.51
CA LEU A 96 -10.34 -12.90 -3.67
C LEU A 96 -9.53 -12.39 -2.46
N TYR A 97 -10.08 -11.47 -1.65
CA TYR A 97 -9.42 -10.94 -0.46
C TYR A 97 -9.44 -11.89 0.75
N ARG A 98 -10.04 -13.06 0.62
CA ARG A 98 -10.00 -14.15 1.62
C ARG A 98 -8.82 -15.09 1.42
N PHE A 99 -8.13 -15.01 0.27
CA PHE A 99 -7.08 -15.95 -0.09
C PHE A 99 -5.72 -15.29 -0.08
N ASN A 100 -4.70 -16.04 0.37
CA ASN A 100 -3.32 -15.59 0.29
C ASN A 100 -2.84 -15.51 -1.16
N SER A 101 -1.96 -14.57 -1.39
CA SER A 101 -1.21 -14.37 -2.63
C SER A 101 0.23 -14.85 -2.45
N ALA A 102 1.02 -14.83 -3.50
CA ALA A 102 2.40 -15.32 -3.46
C ALA A 102 3.29 -14.63 -2.39
N LEU A 103 3.01 -13.36 -2.05
CA LEU A 103 3.76 -12.65 -1.01
C LEU A 103 3.23 -12.91 0.42
N THR A 104 2.04 -13.48 0.55
CA THR A 104 1.37 -13.68 1.86
C THR A 104 1.12 -15.16 2.18
N ILE A 105 1.69 -16.11 1.41
CA ILE A 105 1.64 -17.54 1.76
C ILE A 105 2.41 -17.74 3.06
N PRO A 106 1.80 -18.37 4.09
CA PRO A 106 2.50 -18.66 5.34
C PRO A 106 3.56 -19.74 5.15
N GLY A 107 4.60 -19.63 5.94
CA GLY A 107 5.56 -20.67 6.22
C GLY A 107 5.65 -20.85 7.75
N PRO A 108 6.66 -21.59 8.26
CA PRO A 108 6.69 -21.98 9.68
C PRO A 108 6.61 -20.83 10.69
N ASN A 109 7.22 -19.68 10.41
CA ASN A 109 7.18 -18.54 11.33
C ASN A 109 5.79 -17.88 11.35
N VAL A 110 5.17 -17.71 10.18
CA VAL A 110 3.81 -17.16 10.08
C VAL A 110 2.79 -18.14 10.66
N GLU A 111 2.95 -19.45 10.46
CA GLU A 111 2.10 -20.47 11.06
C GLU A 111 2.15 -20.44 12.60
N ALA A 112 3.35 -20.29 13.17
CA ALA A 112 3.49 -20.12 14.62
C ALA A 112 2.77 -18.85 15.11
N MET A 113 2.85 -17.75 14.38
CA MET A 113 2.11 -16.52 14.70
C MET A 113 0.60 -16.72 14.59
N ILE A 114 0.12 -17.46 13.57
CA ILE A 114 -1.30 -17.80 13.42
C ILE A 114 -1.81 -18.55 14.65
N ASP A 115 -1.04 -19.50 15.18
CA ASP A 115 -1.44 -20.27 16.36
C ASP A 115 -1.53 -19.36 17.60
N VAL A 116 -0.55 -18.47 17.83
CA VAL A 116 -0.62 -17.46 18.90
C VAL A 116 -1.85 -16.56 18.73
N CYS A 117 -2.11 -16.08 17.51
CA CYS A 117 -3.28 -15.26 17.25
C CYS A 117 -4.59 -16.03 17.48
N ARG A 118 -4.69 -17.30 17.12
CA ARG A 118 -5.88 -18.12 17.40
C ARG A 118 -6.17 -18.24 18.88
N GLU A 119 -5.15 -18.41 19.73
CA GLU A 119 -5.30 -18.43 21.18
C GLU A 119 -5.84 -17.09 21.71
N ARG A 120 -5.30 -15.97 21.23
CA ARG A 120 -5.79 -14.63 21.61
C ARG A 120 -7.22 -14.41 21.16
N LEU A 121 -7.55 -14.78 19.92
CA LEU A 121 -8.92 -14.65 19.39
C LEU A 121 -9.92 -15.52 20.17
N ALA A 122 -9.53 -16.69 20.63
CA ALA A 122 -10.36 -17.56 21.46
C ALA A 122 -10.67 -16.96 22.84
N ALA A 123 -9.84 -16.02 23.31
CA ALA A 123 -10.06 -15.30 24.58
C ALA A 123 -10.98 -14.08 24.43
N LEU A 124 -11.29 -13.66 23.18
CA LEU A 124 -12.22 -12.58 22.94
C LEU A 124 -13.67 -13.01 23.21
N PRO A 125 -14.59 -12.06 23.48
CA PRO A 125 -16.02 -12.35 23.54
C PRO A 125 -16.50 -13.05 22.26
N SER A 126 -17.47 -13.95 22.37
CA SER A 126 -17.99 -14.73 21.23
C SER A 126 -18.67 -13.89 20.15
N ASP A 127 -19.03 -12.66 20.47
CA ASP A 127 -19.60 -11.64 19.57
C ASP A 127 -18.55 -10.63 19.07
N ALA A 128 -17.25 -10.89 19.28
CA ALA A 128 -16.20 -10.02 18.80
C ALA A 128 -16.24 -9.83 17.28
N ILE A 129 -16.33 -8.59 16.88
CA ILE A 129 -16.45 -8.20 15.46
C ILE A 129 -15.09 -8.29 14.72
N PRO A 130 -15.05 -8.43 13.39
CA PRO A 130 -13.84 -8.60 12.60
C PRO A 130 -12.72 -7.58 12.89
N VAL A 131 -13.06 -6.31 13.14
CA VAL A 131 -12.06 -5.27 13.46
C VAL A 131 -11.40 -5.51 14.83
N GLN A 132 -12.14 -5.98 15.83
CA GLN A 132 -11.57 -6.34 17.12
C GLN A 132 -10.61 -7.52 16.99
N GLN A 133 -10.99 -8.53 16.23
CA GLN A 133 -10.13 -9.68 15.93
C GLN A 133 -8.85 -9.25 15.17
N ALA A 134 -9.00 -8.38 14.17
CA ALA A 134 -7.87 -7.85 13.41
C ALA A 134 -6.94 -6.96 14.25
N ALA A 135 -7.46 -6.27 15.26
CA ALA A 135 -6.66 -5.48 16.19
C ALA A 135 -5.74 -6.36 17.06
N GLU A 136 -6.20 -7.55 17.46
CA GLU A 136 -5.35 -8.53 18.17
C GLU A 136 -4.22 -9.03 17.25
N VAL A 137 -4.54 -9.32 15.98
CA VAL A 137 -3.52 -9.69 14.98
C VAL A 137 -2.52 -8.57 14.77
N MET A 138 -3.00 -7.33 14.62
CA MET A 138 -2.17 -6.14 14.42
C MET A 138 -1.17 -5.95 15.58
N ASP A 139 -1.62 -6.10 16.81
CA ASP A 139 -0.80 -5.96 18.00
C ASP A 139 0.33 -7.02 18.05
N GLU A 140 0.04 -8.29 17.68
CA GLU A 140 1.07 -9.33 17.59
C GLU A 140 2.08 -9.06 16.48
N VAL A 141 1.61 -8.61 15.31
CA VAL A 141 2.50 -8.23 14.20
C VAL A 141 3.40 -7.07 14.61
N TYR A 142 2.84 -6.03 15.23
CA TYR A 142 3.61 -4.87 15.69
C TYR A 142 4.73 -5.26 16.64
N LYS A 143 4.47 -6.15 17.61
CA LYS A 143 5.46 -6.65 18.59
C LYS A 143 6.54 -7.52 17.97
N ALA A 144 6.24 -8.18 16.85
CA ALA A 144 7.16 -9.12 16.21
C ALA A 144 8.26 -8.44 15.39
N PHE A 145 8.11 -7.18 15.04
CA PHE A 145 8.99 -6.47 14.13
C PHE A 145 9.75 -5.31 14.76
N VAL A 146 10.95 -5.05 14.19
CA VAL A 146 11.68 -3.79 14.35
C VAL A 146 11.67 -3.09 12.99
N TYR A 147 11.12 -1.87 12.92
CA TYR A 147 11.09 -1.09 11.69
C TYR A 147 12.51 -0.78 11.22
N THR A 148 12.88 -1.30 10.04
CA THR A 148 14.25 -1.23 9.54
C THR A 148 14.25 -1.00 8.03
N PRO A 149 14.39 0.26 7.57
CA PRO A 149 14.52 0.56 6.15
C PRO A 149 15.69 -0.18 5.51
N GLY A 150 15.48 -0.68 4.28
CA GLY A 150 16.51 -1.38 3.50
C GLY A 150 16.77 -2.83 3.93
N SER A 151 16.07 -3.37 4.94
CA SER A 151 16.23 -4.78 5.37
C SER A 151 15.52 -5.77 4.45
N THR A 152 14.56 -5.32 3.67
CA THR A 152 13.69 -6.12 2.78
C THR A 152 13.62 -5.51 1.39
N THR A 153 13.00 -6.23 0.46
CA THR A 153 12.78 -5.80 -0.91
C THR A 153 11.31 -6.01 -1.29
N ILE A 154 10.91 -5.48 -2.44
CA ILE A 154 9.56 -5.68 -3.00
C ILE A 154 9.21 -7.16 -3.29
N ARG A 155 10.18 -8.07 -3.22
CA ARG A 155 10.00 -9.52 -3.41
C ARG A 155 9.96 -10.30 -2.09
N THR A 156 10.25 -9.66 -0.97
CA THR A 156 10.27 -10.28 0.35
C THR A 156 8.86 -10.75 0.71
N THR A 157 8.72 -12.03 1.05
CA THR A 157 7.44 -12.61 1.47
C THR A 157 7.17 -12.33 2.95
N ALA A 158 5.93 -12.48 3.39
CA ALA A 158 5.54 -12.39 4.79
C ALA A 158 6.39 -13.32 5.68
N GLU A 159 6.60 -14.56 5.23
CA GLU A 159 7.44 -15.54 5.93
C GLU A 159 8.89 -15.06 6.10
N GLN A 160 9.50 -14.58 5.01
CA GLN A 160 10.88 -14.10 5.04
C GLN A 160 11.06 -12.88 5.93
N ALA A 161 10.12 -11.94 5.89
CA ALA A 161 10.14 -10.74 6.71
C ALA A 161 10.00 -11.10 8.20
N LEU A 162 9.04 -11.96 8.54
CA LEU A 162 8.81 -12.39 9.92
C LEU A 162 9.99 -13.19 10.47
N ALA A 163 10.61 -14.06 9.67
CA ALA A 163 11.81 -14.79 10.07
C ALA A 163 12.99 -13.85 10.44
N GLN A 164 13.11 -12.72 9.77
CA GLN A 164 14.14 -11.71 10.06
C GLN A 164 13.75 -10.78 11.22
N ARG A 165 12.46 -10.69 11.55
CA ARG A 165 11.88 -9.72 12.51
C ARG A 165 12.24 -8.26 12.22
N LYS A 166 12.49 -7.95 10.96
CA LYS A 166 12.84 -6.62 10.46
C LYS A 166 12.11 -6.38 9.15
N GLY A 167 11.65 -5.16 8.96
CA GLY A 167 10.94 -4.80 7.74
C GLY A 167 10.44 -3.36 7.77
N VAL A 168 9.71 -3.01 6.72
CA VAL A 168 9.03 -1.72 6.54
C VAL A 168 7.51 -1.94 6.50
N CYS A 169 6.73 -0.88 6.34
CA CYS A 169 5.26 -0.93 6.36
C CYS A 169 4.66 -2.02 5.44
N GLN A 170 5.27 -2.27 4.27
CA GLN A 170 4.89 -3.36 3.37
C GLN A 170 4.96 -4.74 4.06
N ASP A 171 6.04 -5.00 4.80
CA ASP A 171 6.27 -6.30 5.43
C ASP A 171 5.30 -6.55 6.58
N TYR A 172 5.08 -5.52 7.42
CA TYR A 172 4.06 -5.56 8.47
C TYR A 172 2.67 -5.87 7.89
N ALA A 173 2.31 -5.18 6.80
CA ALA A 173 1.03 -5.40 6.12
C ALA A 173 0.92 -6.82 5.53
N HIS A 174 1.98 -7.36 4.90
CA HIS A 174 1.95 -8.71 4.35
C HIS A 174 1.79 -9.78 5.43
N VAL A 175 2.47 -9.67 6.56
CA VAL A 175 2.32 -10.61 7.68
C VAL A 175 0.90 -10.51 8.26
N MET A 176 0.41 -9.30 8.51
CA MET A 176 -0.96 -9.10 9.01
C MET A 176 -2.00 -9.70 8.06
N LEU A 177 -1.88 -9.49 6.75
CA LEU A 177 -2.76 -10.09 5.74
C LEU A 177 -2.74 -11.61 5.77
N SER A 178 -1.54 -12.20 5.86
CA SER A 178 -1.38 -13.65 5.94
C SER A 178 -2.12 -14.23 7.13
N VAL A 179 -1.93 -13.66 8.32
CA VAL A 179 -2.57 -14.10 9.55
C VAL A 179 -4.09 -13.87 9.50
N CYS A 180 -4.54 -12.66 9.15
CA CYS A 180 -5.96 -12.31 9.08
C CYS A 180 -6.74 -13.30 8.20
N ARG A 181 -6.22 -13.62 7.00
CA ARG A 181 -6.87 -14.56 6.08
C ARG A 181 -6.93 -15.98 6.61
N HIS A 182 -5.90 -16.41 7.34
CA HIS A 182 -5.86 -17.74 7.95
C HIS A 182 -6.80 -17.91 9.16
N VAL A 183 -7.08 -16.82 9.87
CA VAL A 183 -8.08 -16.84 10.95
C VAL A 183 -9.49 -16.55 10.43
N GLY A 184 -9.69 -16.48 9.11
CA GLY A 184 -10.99 -16.36 8.46
C GLY A 184 -11.45 -14.92 8.19
N LEU A 185 -10.62 -13.92 8.46
CA LEU A 185 -10.92 -12.53 8.16
C LEU A 185 -10.70 -12.23 6.67
N THR A 186 -11.56 -11.37 6.13
CA THR A 186 -11.38 -10.84 4.78
C THR A 186 -10.56 -9.57 4.87
N ALA A 187 -9.37 -9.55 4.23
CA ALA A 187 -8.44 -8.46 4.35
C ALA A 187 -7.77 -8.10 3.01
N ARG A 188 -7.56 -6.80 2.77
CA ARG A 188 -6.88 -6.28 1.58
C ARG A 188 -5.69 -5.39 1.95
N TYR A 189 -4.71 -5.38 1.06
CA TYR A 189 -3.54 -4.50 1.11
C TYR A 189 -3.90 -3.12 0.58
N ILE A 190 -3.37 -2.08 1.22
CA ILE A 190 -3.49 -0.70 0.75
C ILE A 190 -2.10 -0.10 0.58
N ALA A 191 -1.89 0.56 -0.56
CA ALA A 191 -0.79 1.50 -0.77
C ALA A 191 -1.35 2.92 -0.79
N GLY A 192 -0.69 3.84 -0.12
CA GLY A 192 -1.16 5.22 -0.03
C GLY A 192 -0.16 6.17 0.60
N LEU A 193 -0.67 7.30 1.08
CA LEU A 193 0.09 8.34 1.74
C LEU A 193 -0.43 8.52 3.19
N LEU A 194 0.47 8.88 4.08
CA LEU A 194 0.17 9.17 5.48
C LEU A 194 0.49 10.63 5.77
N GLY A 195 -0.33 11.29 6.60
CA GLY A 195 -0.13 12.66 7.06
C GLY A 195 1.27 12.90 7.63
N GLY A 196 1.92 13.98 7.23
CA GLY A 196 3.30 14.34 7.53
C GLY A 196 4.21 14.27 6.31
N GLU A 197 5.51 14.20 6.55
CA GLU A 197 6.54 14.06 5.52
C GLU A 197 7.17 12.66 5.59
N GLY A 198 7.52 12.10 4.44
CA GLY A 198 8.15 10.78 4.36
C GLY A 198 8.12 10.16 2.97
N ALA A 199 7.83 8.88 2.92
CA ALA A 199 7.61 8.11 1.70
C ALA A 199 6.14 7.63 1.62
N THR A 200 5.83 6.83 0.63
CA THR A 200 4.56 6.11 0.56
C THR A 200 4.41 5.16 1.74
N HIS A 201 3.17 4.88 2.10
CA HIS A 201 2.83 4.05 3.24
C HIS A 201 1.95 2.86 2.84
N ALA A 202 1.95 1.82 3.66
CA ALA A 202 1.13 0.64 3.47
C ALA A 202 0.41 0.25 4.75
N TRP A 203 -0.84 -0.21 4.61
CA TRP A 203 -1.66 -0.72 5.70
C TRP A 203 -2.61 -1.82 5.25
N VAL A 204 -3.42 -2.30 6.16
CA VAL A 204 -4.39 -3.37 5.92
C VAL A 204 -5.80 -2.85 6.15
N GLU A 205 -6.73 -3.27 5.33
CA GLU A 205 -8.16 -3.08 5.61
C GLU A 205 -8.86 -4.41 5.78
N VAL A 206 -9.75 -4.49 6.76
CA VAL A 206 -10.55 -5.66 7.08
C VAL A 206 -12.02 -5.36 6.79
N TYR A 207 -12.71 -6.33 6.18
CA TYR A 207 -14.12 -6.20 5.82
C TYR A 207 -15.02 -6.53 6.99
N GLN A 208 -15.92 -5.59 7.31
CA GLN A 208 -16.90 -5.73 8.38
C GLN A 208 -18.21 -5.04 8.00
N ASP A 209 -19.33 -5.76 8.06
CA ASP A 209 -20.68 -5.20 7.93
C ASP A 209 -20.92 -4.33 6.68
N GLY A 210 -20.35 -4.76 5.54
CA GLY A 210 -20.50 -4.04 4.28
C GLY A 210 -19.53 -2.89 4.07
N ARG A 211 -18.50 -2.76 4.90
CA ARG A 211 -17.45 -1.70 4.80
C ARG A 211 -16.06 -2.24 5.03
N TRP A 212 -15.08 -1.47 4.61
CA TRP A 212 -13.68 -1.68 4.92
C TRP A 212 -13.24 -0.78 6.08
N VAL A 213 -12.51 -1.34 7.03
CA VAL A 213 -11.92 -0.63 8.16
C VAL A 213 -10.42 -0.80 8.13
N GLY A 214 -9.68 0.32 8.16
CA GLY A 214 -8.24 0.34 8.07
C GLY A 214 -7.54 0.13 9.42
N LEU A 215 -6.49 -0.68 9.40
CA LEU A 215 -5.59 -0.93 10.53
C LEU A 215 -4.14 -0.80 10.03
N ASP A 216 -3.35 -0.01 10.73
CA ASP A 216 -1.94 0.22 10.41
C ASP A 216 -1.03 -0.57 11.37
N PRO A 217 -0.52 -1.73 10.93
CA PRO A 217 0.33 -2.57 11.77
C PRO A 217 1.72 -1.97 12.04
N THR A 218 2.15 -0.97 11.27
CA THR A 218 3.43 -0.29 11.50
C THR A 218 3.36 0.64 12.70
N HIS A 219 2.20 1.26 12.94
CA HIS A 219 1.97 2.20 14.03
C HIS A 219 1.05 1.64 15.13
N ASN A 220 0.59 0.40 14.98
CA ASN A 220 -0.35 -0.28 15.90
C ASN A 220 -1.60 0.56 16.20
N ARG A 221 -2.26 1.09 15.15
CA ARG A 221 -3.44 1.96 15.29
C ARG A 221 -4.46 1.77 14.17
N LEU A 222 -5.68 2.21 14.43
CA LEU A 222 -6.69 2.34 13.39
C LEU A 222 -6.34 3.49 12.43
N VAL A 223 -6.69 3.33 11.18
CA VAL A 223 -6.57 4.35 10.14
C VAL A 223 -7.60 5.44 10.40
N ASP A 224 -7.14 6.69 10.39
CA ASP A 224 -7.97 7.89 10.55
C ASP A 224 -8.03 8.72 9.25
N ASP A 225 -8.56 9.93 9.33
CA ASP A 225 -8.72 10.84 8.18
C ASP A 225 -7.39 11.44 7.67
N SER A 226 -6.23 11.04 8.23
CA SER A 226 -4.89 11.47 7.76
C SER A 226 -4.29 10.55 6.71
N TYR A 227 -4.99 9.49 6.29
CA TYR A 227 -4.53 8.51 5.32
C TYR A 227 -5.22 8.68 3.97
N ILE A 228 -4.44 8.79 2.89
CA ILE A 228 -4.93 8.88 1.51
C ILE A 228 -4.65 7.56 0.80
N THR A 229 -5.67 6.86 0.33
CA THR A 229 -5.53 5.62 -0.45
C THR A 229 -5.18 5.93 -1.89
N ILE A 230 -4.11 5.31 -2.41
CA ILE A 230 -3.76 5.34 -3.84
C ILE A 230 -4.28 4.07 -4.53
N ALA A 231 -3.96 2.91 -3.99
CA ALA A 231 -4.32 1.63 -4.57
C ALA A 231 -4.65 0.60 -3.48
N HIS A 232 -5.47 -0.39 -3.85
CA HIS A 232 -5.74 -1.54 -3.01
C HIS A 232 -5.69 -2.86 -3.80
N GLY A 233 -5.32 -3.94 -3.13
CA GLY A 233 -5.16 -5.24 -3.78
C GLY A 233 -5.00 -6.39 -2.78
N ARG A 234 -4.56 -7.55 -3.28
CA ARG A 234 -4.30 -8.73 -2.44
C ARG A 234 -2.99 -8.60 -1.66
N ASP A 235 -1.99 -7.97 -2.30
CA ASP A 235 -0.66 -7.68 -1.76
C ASP A 235 -0.05 -6.49 -2.52
N TYR A 236 1.22 -6.20 -2.23
CA TYR A 236 1.97 -5.12 -2.88
C TYR A 236 2.00 -5.24 -4.42
N ARG A 237 2.02 -6.45 -5.00
CA ARG A 237 2.10 -6.63 -6.47
C ARG A 237 0.90 -6.05 -7.21
N ASP A 238 -0.27 -6.13 -6.60
CA ASP A 238 -1.49 -5.53 -7.17
C ASP A 238 -1.49 -3.99 -7.02
N CYS A 239 -0.66 -3.45 -6.13
CA CYS A 239 -0.60 -2.03 -5.73
C CYS A 239 0.71 -1.34 -6.08
N MET A 240 1.59 -1.94 -6.88
CA MET A 240 2.87 -1.34 -7.25
C MET A 240 2.65 0.05 -7.86
N LEU A 241 3.26 1.07 -7.25
CA LEU A 241 3.05 2.46 -7.64
C LEU A 241 3.75 2.81 -8.94
N ASP A 242 4.89 2.18 -9.20
CA ASP A 242 5.66 2.30 -10.43
C ASP A 242 6.16 0.92 -10.89
N ILE A 243 6.02 0.65 -12.16
CA ILE A 243 6.56 -0.53 -12.85
C ILE A 243 7.12 -0.05 -14.18
N GLY A 244 8.37 -0.41 -14.49
CA GLY A 244 8.99 -0.06 -15.77
C GLY A 244 9.85 -1.18 -16.33
N ILE A 245 9.97 -1.19 -17.65
CA ILE A 245 10.94 -1.97 -18.40
C ILE A 245 11.64 -1.05 -19.40
N PHE A 246 12.91 -1.24 -19.60
CA PHE A 246 13.71 -0.42 -20.50
C PHE A 246 14.81 -1.25 -21.19
N SER A 247 15.34 -0.73 -22.28
CA SER A 247 16.52 -1.25 -22.96
C SER A 247 17.78 -0.56 -22.40
N GLY A 248 18.76 -1.35 -22.00
CA GLY A 248 20.04 -0.87 -21.47
C GLY A 248 20.96 -2.04 -21.09
N TYR A 249 22.27 -1.87 -21.23
CA TYR A 249 23.22 -2.91 -20.90
C TYR A 249 23.84 -2.65 -19.52
N ASN A 250 23.68 -3.60 -18.59
CA ASN A 250 24.25 -3.56 -17.24
C ASN A 250 23.92 -2.26 -16.46
N VAL A 251 22.69 -1.76 -16.62
CA VAL A 251 22.23 -0.53 -15.98
C VAL A 251 21.78 -0.83 -14.56
N GLN A 252 22.30 -0.07 -13.61
CA GLN A 252 21.81 -0.02 -12.23
C GLN A 252 20.85 1.16 -12.07
N GLN A 253 19.82 1.00 -11.25
CA GLN A 253 18.91 2.08 -10.92
C GLN A 253 18.90 2.36 -9.43
N THR A 254 18.75 3.64 -9.08
CA THR A 254 18.47 4.10 -7.74
C THR A 254 17.16 4.85 -7.73
N GLN A 255 16.36 4.63 -6.70
CA GLN A 255 15.05 5.27 -6.53
C GLN A 255 15.08 6.21 -5.34
N TRP A 256 14.54 7.40 -5.55
CA TRP A 256 14.24 8.35 -4.48
C TRP A 256 12.75 8.64 -4.48
N VAL A 257 12.15 8.68 -3.30
CA VAL A 257 10.72 8.92 -3.11
C VAL A 257 10.55 9.93 -1.97
N ASN A 258 9.68 10.89 -2.18
CA ASN A 258 9.23 11.82 -1.15
C ASN A 258 7.72 11.99 -1.22
N ALA A 259 7.06 12.05 -0.08
CA ALA A 259 5.65 12.34 0.02
C ALA A 259 5.41 13.32 1.17
N SER A 260 4.55 14.29 0.95
CA SER A 260 4.06 15.16 2.00
C SER A 260 2.53 15.24 1.97
N VAL A 261 1.92 15.19 3.15
CA VAL A 261 0.47 15.31 3.30
C VAL A 261 0.20 16.24 4.48
N HIS A 262 -0.47 17.35 4.20
CA HIS A 262 -0.79 18.36 5.20
C HIS A 262 -2.28 18.63 5.28
N GLU A 263 -2.80 18.72 6.51
CA GLU A 263 -4.18 19.15 6.72
C GLU A 263 -4.31 20.65 6.44
N GLN A 264 -5.23 21.01 5.54
CA GLN A 264 -5.59 22.39 5.32
C GLN A 264 -6.79 22.75 6.21
N VAL A 265 -6.51 23.42 7.31
CA VAL A 265 -7.54 23.97 8.18
C VAL A 265 -8.16 25.18 7.48
N ALA A 266 -9.51 25.25 7.46
CA ALA A 266 -10.27 26.34 6.84
C ALA A 266 -10.17 27.63 7.62
#